data_eb8173a61cfab6f340bea98379cd0f9e
#
_entry.id   eb8173a61cfab6f340bea98379cd0f9e
#
_cell.length_a   1.000
_cell.length_b   1.000
_cell.length_c   1.000
_cell.angle_alpha   90.00
_cell.angle_beta   90.00
_cell.angle_gamma   90.00
#
_symmetry.space_group_name_H-M   'P 1'
#
loop_
_entity.id
_entity.type
_entity.pdbx_description
1 polymer ?
#
loop_
_entity_poly.entity_id
_entity_poly.type
_entity_poly.pdbx_seq_one_letter_code
_entity_poly.pdbx_strand_id
1 'polypeptide(L)'
;MRAFTDQERQQFLEAKRVGVLSVATDDGRPPASVPIWYDYTPDGHIRVNTGAASRKARLIEQAGAVTLVVQREEPPYQYVIVEGTVVDGTTPSPRDAREAIAIRYLGEEGGRAFLEATRDVTNVLFTIRPDRWISADYSGDL
;
A
#
# COMPACT_ATOMS: atom_id res chain seq x y z
N MET A 1 -25.15 3.64 -2.91
CA MET A 1 -23.79 3.61 -2.36
C MET A 1 -23.83 3.71 -0.85
N ARG A 2 -23.07 2.90 -0.15
CA ARG A 2 -22.92 2.97 1.30
C ARG A 2 -21.43 2.88 1.67
N ALA A 3 -21.08 3.42 2.84
CA ALA A 3 -19.75 3.25 3.38
C ALA A 3 -19.60 1.84 3.97
N PHE A 4 -18.36 1.36 4.05
CA PHE A 4 -18.05 0.11 4.71
C PHE A 4 -18.13 0.26 6.23
N THR A 5 -18.53 -0.81 6.90
CA THR A 5 -18.27 -0.95 8.34
C THR A 5 -16.77 -1.15 8.57
N ASP A 6 -16.31 -0.98 9.81
CA ASP A 6 -14.91 -1.21 10.15
C ASP A 6 -14.47 -2.65 9.81
N GLN A 7 -15.32 -3.63 10.10
CA GLN A 7 -15.00 -5.03 9.81
C GLN A 7 -14.94 -5.30 8.29
N GLU A 8 -15.87 -4.76 7.53
CA GLU A 8 -15.88 -4.90 6.08
C GLU A 8 -14.63 -4.27 5.46
N ARG A 9 -14.25 -3.09 5.94
CA ARG A 9 -13.04 -2.40 5.48
C ARG A 9 -11.79 -3.23 5.74
N GLN A 10 -11.68 -3.80 6.94
CA GLN A 10 -10.55 -4.63 7.31
C GLN A 10 -10.45 -5.87 6.42
N GLN A 11 -11.55 -6.55 6.20
CA GLN A 11 -11.61 -7.71 5.31
C GLN A 11 -11.24 -7.35 3.86
N PHE A 12 -11.71 -6.20 3.39
CA PHE A 12 -11.39 -5.71 2.05
C PHE A 12 -9.89 -5.47 1.87
N LEU A 13 -9.26 -4.85 2.86
CA LEU A 13 -7.82 -4.56 2.82
C LEU A 13 -6.95 -5.80 2.98
N GLU A 14 -7.42 -6.80 3.70
CA GLU A 14 -6.69 -8.07 3.87
C GLU A 14 -6.68 -8.91 2.59
N ALA A 15 -7.66 -8.74 1.72
CA ALA A 15 -7.71 -9.44 0.44
C ALA A 15 -6.59 -8.92 -0.48
N LYS A 16 -6.04 -9.83 -1.29
CA LYS A 16 -4.98 -9.48 -2.23
C LYS A 16 -5.50 -8.53 -3.31
N ARG A 17 -5.05 -7.28 -3.27
CA ARG A 17 -5.38 -6.25 -4.26
C ARG A 17 -4.18 -5.34 -4.43
N VAL A 18 -4.01 -4.80 -5.63
CA VAL A 18 -2.98 -3.78 -5.87
C VAL A 18 -3.55 -2.43 -5.46
N GLY A 19 -2.81 -1.69 -4.64
CA GLY A 19 -3.19 -0.34 -4.28
C GLY A 19 -2.58 0.68 -5.23
N VAL A 20 -3.12 1.90 -5.22
CA VAL A 20 -2.51 3.06 -5.86
C VAL A 20 -2.14 4.05 -4.76
N LEU A 21 -0.85 4.33 -4.64
CA LEU A 21 -0.33 5.27 -3.66
C LEU A 21 -0.10 6.61 -4.32
N SER A 22 -0.55 7.68 -3.66
CA SER A 22 -0.33 9.05 -4.09
C SER A 22 0.39 9.81 -3.01
N VAL A 23 1.35 10.65 -3.42
CA VAL A 23 2.16 11.45 -2.51
C VAL A 23 2.39 12.83 -3.12
N ALA A 24 2.35 13.86 -2.27
CA ALA A 24 2.60 15.23 -2.70
C ALA A 24 4.04 15.39 -3.21
N THR A 25 4.19 16.28 -4.19
CA THR A 25 5.51 16.64 -4.73
C THR A 25 6.01 17.97 -4.15
N ASP A 26 7.30 18.19 -4.25
CA ASP A 26 7.96 19.38 -3.73
C ASP A 26 8.40 20.37 -4.83
N ASP A 27 8.07 20.05 -6.08
CA ASP A 27 8.56 20.80 -7.25
C ASP A 27 7.43 21.41 -8.10
N GLY A 28 6.24 21.50 -7.55
CA GLY A 28 5.07 22.07 -8.23
C GLY A 28 4.42 21.14 -9.24
N ARG A 29 4.90 19.91 -9.40
CA ARG A 29 4.25 18.90 -10.24
C ARG A 29 3.00 18.36 -9.56
N PRO A 30 2.06 17.75 -10.32
CA PRO A 30 0.94 17.04 -9.70
C PRO A 30 1.41 15.93 -8.74
N PRO A 31 0.56 15.49 -7.81
CA PRO A 31 0.93 14.40 -6.92
C PRO A 31 1.44 13.19 -7.69
N ALA A 32 2.50 12.57 -7.18
CA ALA A 32 3.02 11.35 -7.76
C ALA A 32 2.12 10.18 -7.38
N SER A 33 1.72 9.37 -8.36
CA SER A 33 0.83 8.23 -8.14
C SER A 33 1.41 6.99 -8.79
N VAL A 34 1.33 5.85 -8.10
CA VAL A 34 1.91 4.60 -8.56
C VAL A 34 1.14 3.41 -8.02
N PRO A 35 0.89 2.37 -8.85
CA PRO A 35 0.43 1.09 -8.33
C PRO A 35 1.50 0.52 -7.39
N ILE A 36 1.08 -0.06 -6.29
CA ILE A 36 2.00 -0.56 -5.28
C ILE A 36 1.41 -1.78 -4.57
N TRP A 37 2.29 -2.70 -4.19
CA TRP A 37 1.94 -3.78 -3.29
C TRP A 37 1.96 -3.25 -1.85
N TYR A 38 1.02 -3.71 -1.07
CA TYR A 38 0.94 -3.36 0.35
C TYR A 38 0.58 -4.59 1.17
N ASP A 39 0.81 -4.53 2.46
CA ASP A 39 0.13 -5.42 3.39
C ASP A 39 -0.55 -4.60 4.50
N TYR A 40 -1.41 -5.27 5.22
CA TYR A 40 -2.17 -4.68 6.32
C TYR A 40 -1.89 -5.52 7.57
N THR A 41 -1.26 -4.91 8.56
CA THR A 41 -0.83 -5.64 9.76
C THR A 41 -1.98 -5.74 10.79
N PRO A 42 -1.93 -6.74 11.70
CA PRO A 42 -2.98 -6.89 12.72
C PRO A 42 -3.14 -5.68 13.63
N ASP A 43 -2.11 -4.86 13.78
CA ASP A 43 -2.17 -3.62 14.58
C ASP A 43 -2.77 -2.44 13.80
N GLY A 44 -3.21 -2.67 12.57
CA GLY A 44 -3.89 -1.66 11.76
C GLY A 44 -2.98 -0.75 10.95
N HIS A 45 -1.71 -1.08 10.80
CA HIS A 45 -0.79 -0.33 9.94
C HIS A 45 -0.76 -0.89 8.52
N ILE A 46 -0.51 -0.01 7.57
CA ILE A 46 -0.25 -0.38 6.17
C ILE A 46 1.25 -0.30 5.94
N ARG A 47 1.81 -1.35 5.31
CA ARG A 47 3.23 -1.35 4.97
C ARG A 47 3.40 -1.41 3.46
N VAL A 48 4.33 -0.62 2.95
CA VAL A 48 4.72 -0.63 1.53
C VAL A 48 6.23 -0.71 1.43
N ASN A 49 6.71 -1.44 0.44
CA ASN A 49 8.14 -1.64 0.21
C ASN A 49 8.50 -1.09 -1.16
N THR A 50 9.55 -0.28 -1.25
CA THR A 50 9.94 0.33 -2.51
C THR A 50 11.44 0.55 -2.57
N GLY A 51 11.99 0.76 -3.76
CA GLY A 51 13.43 1.04 -3.93
C GLY A 51 13.85 2.28 -3.16
N ALA A 52 14.88 2.14 -2.33
CA ALA A 52 15.33 3.21 -1.45
C ALA A 52 15.83 4.45 -2.22
N ALA A 53 16.36 4.25 -3.43
CA ALA A 53 16.87 5.33 -4.27
C ALA A 53 15.82 5.92 -5.21
N SER A 54 14.57 5.47 -5.15
CA SER A 54 13.52 5.93 -6.06
C SER A 54 13.04 7.34 -5.72
N ARG A 55 12.51 8.05 -6.73
CA ARG A 55 11.84 9.33 -6.52
C ARG A 55 10.67 9.18 -5.54
N LYS A 56 9.92 8.12 -5.67
CA LYS A 56 8.78 7.81 -4.81
C LYS A 56 9.21 7.72 -3.34
N ALA A 57 10.29 6.99 -3.04
CA ALA A 57 10.78 6.88 -1.67
C ALA A 57 11.17 8.25 -1.09
N ARG A 58 11.87 9.05 -1.88
CA ARG A 58 12.25 10.41 -1.47
C ARG A 58 11.02 11.27 -1.16
N LEU A 59 10.02 11.21 -2.02
CA LEU A 59 8.80 12.01 -1.82
C LEU A 59 8.00 11.55 -0.61
N ILE A 60 7.93 10.25 -0.37
CA ILE A 60 7.23 9.71 0.81
C ILE A 60 7.91 10.18 2.10
N GLU A 61 9.24 10.08 2.16
CA GLU A 61 9.98 10.58 3.32
C GLU A 61 9.75 12.08 3.56
N GLN A 62 9.81 12.85 2.49
CA GLN A 62 9.70 14.31 2.59
C GLN A 62 8.28 14.75 2.97
N ALA A 63 7.26 14.16 2.36
CA ALA A 63 5.87 14.53 2.63
C ALA A 63 5.40 14.05 4.00
N GLY A 64 5.85 12.87 4.43
CA GLY A 64 5.43 12.28 5.70
C GLY A 64 3.98 11.81 5.73
N ALA A 65 3.26 11.93 4.63
CA ALA A 65 1.86 11.54 4.51
C ALA A 65 1.59 11.05 3.09
N VAL A 66 0.67 10.09 2.97
CA VAL A 66 0.31 9.48 1.70
C VAL A 66 -1.18 9.19 1.65
N THR A 67 -1.69 8.99 0.45
CA THR A 67 -3.03 8.45 0.22
C THR A 67 -2.88 7.12 -0.51
N LEU A 68 -3.58 6.09 -0.04
CA LEU A 68 -3.64 4.79 -0.71
C LEU A 68 -5.08 4.50 -1.10
N VAL A 69 -5.29 4.17 -2.38
CA VAL A 69 -6.60 3.75 -2.90
C VAL A 69 -6.52 2.27 -3.22
N VAL A 70 -7.45 1.50 -2.69
CA VAL A 70 -7.61 0.07 -2.99
C VAL A 70 -9.01 -0.14 -3.53
N GLN A 71 -9.12 -0.75 -4.70
CA GLN A 71 -10.42 -0.89 -5.36
C GLN A 71 -10.67 -2.32 -5.85
N ARG A 72 -11.94 -2.64 -6.00
CA ARG A 72 -12.39 -3.79 -6.77
C ARG A 72 -12.67 -3.31 -8.19
N GLU A 73 -11.97 -3.88 -9.17
CA GLU A 73 -12.07 -3.45 -10.57
C GLU A 73 -13.32 -3.97 -11.27
N GLU A 74 -13.91 -5.05 -10.76
CA GLU A 74 -15.09 -5.68 -11.35
C GLU A 74 -16.35 -5.29 -10.59
N PRO A 75 -17.51 -5.19 -11.28
CA PRO A 75 -18.77 -5.00 -10.57
C PRO A 75 -19.06 -6.14 -9.58
N PRO A 76 -19.65 -5.88 -8.44
CA PRO A 76 -20.01 -4.54 -7.93
C PRO A 76 -18.78 -3.75 -7.52
N TYR A 77 -18.74 -2.47 -7.87
CA TYR A 77 -17.60 -1.62 -7.56
C TYR A 77 -17.54 -1.30 -6.08
N GLN A 78 -16.35 -1.36 -5.55
CA GLN A 78 -16.05 -1.09 -4.14
C GLN A 78 -14.67 -0.47 -4.06
N TYR A 79 -14.47 0.48 -3.14
CA TYR A 79 -13.14 0.99 -2.86
C TYR A 79 -12.98 1.42 -1.42
N VAL A 80 -11.73 1.40 -0.98
CA VAL A 80 -11.29 1.96 0.30
C VAL A 80 -10.15 2.92 0.01
N ILE A 81 -10.26 4.12 0.54
CA ILE A 81 -9.20 5.12 0.49
C ILE A 81 -8.71 5.34 1.91
N VAL A 82 -7.40 5.36 2.09
CA VAL A 82 -6.80 5.71 3.37
C VAL A 82 -5.87 6.90 3.18
N GLU A 83 -6.05 7.91 4.02
CA GLU A 83 -5.11 9.00 4.20
C GLU A 83 -4.32 8.68 5.46
N GLY A 84 -3.01 8.63 5.36
CA GLY A 84 -2.19 8.16 6.47
C GLY A 84 -0.88 8.90 6.64
N THR A 85 -0.34 8.79 7.85
CA THR A 85 0.95 9.33 8.23
C THR A 85 2.01 8.25 8.15
N VAL A 86 3.14 8.57 7.55
CA VAL A 86 4.31 7.70 7.54
C VAL A 86 4.96 7.77 8.92
N VAL A 87 4.84 6.68 9.69
CA VAL A 87 5.34 6.65 11.07
C VAL A 87 6.71 6.01 11.18
N ASP A 88 7.16 5.29 10.15
CA ASP A 88 8.46 4.66 10.13
C ASP A 88 8.92 4.44 8.70
N GLY A 89 10.25 4.51 8.49
CA GLY A 89 10.91 4.13 7.25
C GLY A 89 12.19 3.39 7.59
N THR A 90 12.27 2.11 7.28
CA THR A 90 13.40 1.25 7.61
C THR A 90 14.18 0.89 6.36
N THR A 91 15.46 1.25 6.32
CA THR A 91 16.39 0.94 5.23
C THR A 91 17.61 0.21 5.80
N PRO A 92 18.02 -0.95 5.27
CA PRO A 92 17.30 -1.74 4.28
C PRO A 92 16.03 -2.35 4.85
N SER A 93 15.08 -2.61 3.98
CA SER A 93 13.82 -3.24 4.38
C SER A 93 14.08 -4.61 5.01
N PRO A 94 13.47 -4.94 6.16
CA PRO A 94 13.63 -6.24 6.79
C PRO A 94 13.21 -7.37 5.83
N ARG A 95 13.99 -8.45 5.83
CA ARG A 95 13.74 -9.58 4.92
C ARG A 95 12.37 -10.21 5.13
N ASP A 96 11.95 -10.39 6.38
CA ASP A 96 10.66 -10.99 6.70
C ASP A 96 9.49 -10.15 6.17
N ALA A 97 9.59 -8.83 6.24
CA ALA A 97 8.57 -7.93 5.70
C ALA A 97 8.51 -8.00 4.17
N ARG A 98 9.67 -7.97 3.50
CA ARG A 98 9.73 -8.11 2.03
C ARG A 98 9.17 -9.46 1.58
N GLU A 99 9.54 -10.52 2.29
CA GLU A 99 9.04 -11.86 2.01
C GLU A 99 7.53 -11.94 2.17
N ALA A 100 6.99 -11.41 3.26
CA ALA A 100 5.55 -11.42 3.51
C ALA A 100 4.78 -10.72 2.38
N ILE A 101 5.24 -9.55 1.95
CA ILE A 101 4.58 -8.80 0.88
C ILE A 101 4.69 -9.54 -0.46
N ALA A 102 5.87 -10.04 -0.82
CA ALA A 102 6.06 -10.75 -2.07
C ALA A 102 5.23 -12.05 -2.14
N ILE A 103 5.19 -12.80 -1.06
CA ILE A 103 4.39 -14.04 -0.99
C ILE A 103 2.90 -13.73 -1.08
N ARG A 104 2.45 -12.65 -0.46
CA ARG A 104 1.06 -12.20 -0.55
C ARG A 104 0.59 -12.06 -2.00
N TYR A 105 1.43 -11.51 -2.87
CA TYR A 105 1.06 -11.24 -4.27
C TYR A 105 1.43 -12.35 -5.24
N LEU A 106 2.50 -13.08 -4.99
CA LEU A 106 3.07 -14.05 -5.94
C LEU A 106 2.99 -15.51 -5.48
N GLY A 107 2.53 -15.75 -4.24
CA GLY A 107 2.58 -17.08 -3.64
C GLY A 107 3.98 -17.40 -3.10
N GLU A 108 4.12 -18.54 -2.41
CA GLU A 108 5.40 -18.88 -1.77
C GLU A 108 6.54 -19.01 -2.77
N GLU A 109 6.35 -19.83 -3.80
CA GLU A 109 7.40 -20.06 -4.79
C GLU A 109 7.74 -18.79 -5.57
N GLY A 110 6.72 -18.10 -6.08
CA GLY A 110 6.91 -16.86 -6.83
C GLY A 110 7.49 -15.73 -5.98
N GLY A 111 7.06 -15.63 -4.73
CA GLY A 111 7.59 -14.63 -3.80
C GLY A 111 9.07 -14.85 -3.49
N ARG A 112 9.48 -16.08 -3.24
CA ARG A 112 10.88 -16.41 -2.99
C ARG A 112 11.75 -16.20 -4.22
N ALA A 113 11.24 -16.53 -5.40
CA ALA A 113 11.94 -16.29 -6.67
C ALA A 113 12.12 -14.78 -6.91
N PHE A 114 11.11 -13.98 -6.61
CA PHE A 114 11.15 -12.53 -6.72
C PHE A 114 12.21 -11.94 -5.79
N LEU A 115 12.26 -12.40 -4.54
CA LEU A 115 13.27 -11.94 -3.58
C LEU A 115 14.68 -12.24 -4.06
N GLU A 116 14.91 -13.43 -4.61
CA GLU A 116 16.22 -13.80 -5.14
C GLU A 116 16.58 -12.94 -6.36
N ALA A 117 15.64 -12.73 -7.27
CA ALA A 117 15.85 -11.91 -8.46
C ALA A 117 16.16 -10.44 -8.14
N THR A 118 15.69 -9.95 -7.00
CA THR A 118 15.84 -8.55 -6.58
C THR A 118 16.79 -8.39 -5.38
N ARG A 119 17.60 -9.39 -5.08
CA ARG A 119 18.47 -9.39 -3.88
C ARG A 119 19.46 -8.22 -3.84
N ASP A 120 19.86 -7.70 -5.00
CA ASP A 120 20.84 -6.61 -5.09
C ASP A 120 20.19 -5.22 -5.01
N VAL A 121 18.87 -5.16 -4.95
CA VAL A 121 18.13 -3.89 -4.81
C VAL A 121 17.94 -3.57 -3.35
N THR A 122 18.39 -2.39 -2.93
CA THR A 122 18.12 -1.90 -1.58
C THR A 122 16.74 -1.26 -1.54
N ASN A 123 15.91 -1.75 -0.64
CA ASN A 123 14.55 -1.25 -0.45
C ASN A 123 14.40 -0.55 0.89
N VAL A 124 13.39 0.30 0.97
CA VAL A 124 12.89 0.89 2.22
C VAL A 124 11.49 0.37 2.49
N LEU A 125 11.23 0.01 3.73
CA LEU A 125 9.89 -0.34 4.20
C LEU A 125 9.29 0.86 4.90
N PHE A 126 8.19 1.38 4.37
CA PHE A 126 7.42 2.42 5.03
C PHE A 126 6.24 1.80 5.78
N THR A 127 6.05 2.24 7.01
CA THR A 127 4.89 1.89 7.82
C THR A 127 3.99 3.11 7.91
N ILE A 128 2.73 2.94 7.56
CA ILE A 128 1.74 4.01 7.43
C ILE A 128 0.64 3.78 8.47
N ARG A 129 0.41 4.79 9.30
CA ARG A 129 -0.72 4.79 10.24
C ARG A 129 -1.92 5.39 9.53
N PRO A 130 -3.03 4.65 9.40
CA PRO A 130 -4.27 5.22 8.86
C PRO A 130 -4.81 6.31 9.80
N ASP A 131 -5.07 7.49 9.23
CA ASP A 131 -5.64 8.61 9.97
C ASP A 131 -7.09 8.87 9.58
N ARG A 132 -7.42 8.66 8.31
CA ARG A 132 -8.76 8.90 7.79
C ARG A 132 -9.10 7.87 6.74
N TRP A 133 -10.33 7.35 6.83
CA TRP A 133 -10.86 6.36 5.90
C TRP A 133 -12.01 6.95 5.08
N ILE A 134 -12.02 6.64 3.79
CA ILE A 134 -13.13 6.92 2.88
C ILE A 134 -13.42 5.62 2.15
N SER A 135 -14.66 5.17 2.15
CA SER A 135 -15.03 3.93 1.50
C SER A 135 -16.36 4.02 0.81
N ALA A 136 -16.57 3.21 -0.20
CA ALA A 136 -17.83 3.13 -0.91
C ALA A 136 -18.08 1.71 -1.39
N ASP A 137 -19.30 1.25 -1.18
CA ASP A 137 -19.79 -0.02 -1.67
C ASP A 137 -21.02 0.25 -2.55
N TYR A 138 -20.87 -0.06 -3.84
CA TYR A 138 -21.93 0.14 -4.83
C TYR A 138 -22.71 -1.16 -5.11
N SER A 139 -22.52 -2.21 -4.32
CA SER A 139 -23.15 -3.51 -4.60
C SER A 139 -24.69 -3.45 -4.58
N GLY A 140 -25.26 -2.52 -3.83
CA GLY A 140 -26.72 -2.30 -3.82
C GLY A 140 -27.25 -1.49 -5.00
N ASP A 141 -26.36 -0.87 -5.79
CA ASP A 141 -26.72 0.04 -6.87
C ASP A 141 -26.50 -0.54 -8.28
N LEU A 142 -25.92 -1.72 -8.35
CA LEU A 142 -25.52 -2.33 -9.62
C LEU A 142 -26.20 -3.68 -9.85
#